data_25273cf04f4c669060d57c264346cf65
#
_entry.id   25273cf04f4c669060d57c264346cf65
#
_cell.length_a   1.000
_cell.length_b   1.000
_cell.length_c   1.000
_cell.angle_alpha   90.00
_cell.angle_beta   90.00
_cell.angle_gamma   90.00
#
_symmetry.space_group_name_H-M   'P 1'
#
loop_
_entity.id
_entity.type
_entity.pdbx_description
1 polymer ?
#
loop_
_entity_poly.entity_id
_entity_poly.type
_entity_poly.pdbx_seq_one_letter_code
_entity_poly.pdbx_strand_id
1 'polypeptide(L)'
;MSVRCGYACISQVMRQDGVFTNRTLRMQTFREKGLDYVKELVTSNVDDLAKLIEYNEKNAYRFFRISSEIFPHISNEQLEDLLGDYDIEFMRAKLESIGATVRKYGHRITAHPGQYAQLGTPSPDVLRRTIRDLTHHAMIFHAMGLEPRHGTVMIIHGGGTYGDKAAALLRWEKSFQALPHEVSKYIALENDETQYSIVDLLPLCERNGIPLCVDFFHHACMFGSYDDLLKDTATLDRVHNTWASRGIKQKIHISSQKLGARVGTHDDYIT
;
A
#
# COMPACT_ATOMS: atom_id res chain seq x y z
N MET A 1 8.04 22.85 -9.02
CA MET A 1 7.96 21.70 -8.07
C MET A 1 8.77 20.55 -8.63
N SER A 2 9.61 19.85 -7.83
CA SER A 2 10.31 18.65 -8.30
C SER A 2 9.38 17.45 -8.22
N VAL A 3 9.23 16.71 -9.31
CA VAL A 3 8.57 15.39 -9.33
C VAL A 3 9.58 14.36 -8.84
N ARG A 4 9.12 13.39 -8.05
CA ARG A 4 9.93 12.24 -7.64
C ARG A 4 9.33 10.99 -8.26
N CYS A 5 10.10 10.30 -9.05
CA CYS A 5 9.76 8.98 -9.56
C CYS A 5 10.14 7.90 -8.54
N GLY A 6 9.39 6.82 -8.54
CA GLY A 6 9.64 5.64 -7.73
C GLY A 6 8.96 4.43 -8.33
N TYR A 7 9.15 3.29 -7.72
CA TYR A 7 8.61 2.02 -8.20
C TYR A 7 8.05 1.17 -7.05
N ALA A 8 7.33 0.12 -7.42
CA ALA A 8 6.59 -0.71 -6.48
C ALA A 8 7.26 -2.06 -6.28
N CYS A 9 7.51 -2.43 -5.05
CA CYS A 9 7.83 -3.76 -4.52
C CYS A 9 9.10 -4.41 -5.08
N ILE A 10 9.37 -4.35 -6.38
CA ILE A 10 10.43 -5.10 -7.05
C ILE A 10 11.28 -4.18 -7.91
N SER A 11 12.59 -4.17 -7.67
CA SER A 11 13.57 -3.65 -8.62
C SER A 11 14.02 -4.79 -9.55
N GLN A 12 13.69 -4.70 -10.82
CA GLN A 12 14.08 -5.74 -11.79
C GLN A 12 15.60 -5.89 -11.89
N VAL A 13 16.35 -4.81 -11.73
CA VAL A 13 17.81 -4.83 -11.71
C VAL A 13 18.33 -5.60 -10.48
N MET A 14 17.93 -5.21 -9.29
CA MET A 14 18.39 -5.83 -8.05
C MET A 14 17.92 -7.28 -7.91
N ARG A 15 16.78 -7.63 -8.51
CA ARG A 15 16.28 -9.00 -8.53
C ARG A 15 17.21 -9.96 -9.29
N GLN A 16 17.92 -9.49 -10.31
CA GLN A 16 18.92 -10.30 -11.01
C GLN A 16 20.07 -10.69 -10.09
N ASP A 17 20.37 -9.87 -9.10
CA ASP A 17 21.37 -10.12 -8.05
C ASP A 17 20.79 -10.86 -6.82
N GLY A 18 19.55 -11.36 -6.92
CA GLY A 18 18.88 -12.08 -5.84
C GLY A 18 18.33 -11.19 -4.72
N VAL A 19 18.27 -9.87 -4.89
CA VAL A 19 17.78 -8.90 -3.91
C VAL A 19 16.32 -8.56 -4.19
N PHE A 20 15.42 -8.98 -3.32
CA PHE A 20 13.98 -8.68 -3.41
C PHE A 20 13.29 -8.86 -2.06
N THR A 21 12.16 -8.16 -1.83
CA THR A 21 11.51 -8.01 -0.52
C THR A 21 10.16 -8.72 -0.43
N ASN A 22 9.84 -9.58 -1.38
CA ASN A 22 8.53 -10.22 -1.50
C ASN A 22 8.61 -11.75 -1.48
N ARG A 23 9.58 -12.31 -0.74
CA ARG A 23 9.59 -13.74 -0.45
C ARG A 23 8.38 -14.05 0.41
N THR A 24 7.60 -15.03 -0.03
CA THR A 24 6.41 -15.49 0.65
C THR A 24 6.33 -17.03 0.57
N LEU A 25 5.33 -17.61 1.23
CA LEU A 25 5.11 -19.05 1.23
C LEU A 25 3.62 -19.36 1.29
N ARG A 26 3.25 -20.59 0.90
CA ARG A 26 1.88 -21.07 1.06
C ARG A 26 1.62 -21.44 2.52
N MET A 27 0.37 -21.36 2.98
CA MET A 27 -0.05 -21.79 4.31
C MET A 27 0.39 -23.22 4.62
N GLN A 28 0.29 -24.14 3.65
CA GLN A 28 0.75 -25.52 3.81
C GLN A 28 2.24 -25.56 4.12
N THR A 29 3.07 -24.82 3.40
CA THR A 29 4.53 -24.74 3.64
C THR A 29 4.83 -24.17 5.04
N PHE A 30 4.05 -23.19 5.51
CA PHE A 30 4.16 -22.68 6.87
C PHE A 30 3.91 -23.78 7.89
N ARG A 31 2.83 -24.57 7.73
CA ARG A 31 2.50 -25.69 8.62
C ARG A 31 3.57 -26.79 8.64
N GLU A 32 4.18 -27.03 7.48
CA GLU A 32 5.22 -28.06 7.32
C GLU A 32 6.59 -27.63 7.87
N LYS A 33 6.99 -26.38 7.64
CA LYS A 33 8.35 -25.89 7.96
C LYS A 33 8.44 -25.11 9.27
N GLY A 34 7.31 -24.66 9.79
CA GLY A 34 7.22 -23.99 11.07
C GLY A 34 7.66 -22.52 11.04
N LEU A 35 7.61 -21.89 12.20
CA LEU A 35 7.82 -20.48 12.41
C LEU A 35 9.26 -20.02 12.13
N ASP A 36 10.26 -20.80 12.48
CA ASP A 36 11.67 -20.44 12.27
C ASP A 36 11.98 -20.20 10.80
N TYR A 37 11.45 -21.06 9.92
CA TYR A 37 11.60 -20.87 8.47
C TYR A 37 10.95 -19.58 7.98
N VAL A 38 9.79 -19.19 8.55
CA VAL A 38 9.13 -17.93 8.21
C VAL A 38 9.95 -16.73 8.68
N LYS A 39 10.52 -16.79 9.90
CA LYS A 39 11.42 -15.76 10.42
C LYS A 39 12.69 -15.59 9.57
N GLU A 40 13.24 -16.68 9.02
CA GLU A 40 14.35 -16.61 8.06
C GLU A 40 13.98 -15.90 6.77
N LEU A 41 12.77 -16.17 6.21
CA LEU A 41 12.27 -15.46 5.03
C LEU A 41 12.08 -13.96 5.31
N VAL A 42 11.51 -13.61 6.46
CA VAL A 42 11.33 -12.20 6.86
C VAL A 42 12.68 -11.52 7.02
N THR A 43 13.62 -12.18 7.69
CA THR A 43 14.99 -11.64 7.86
C THR A 43 15.60 -11.32 6.49
N SER A 44 15.48 -12.25 5.54
CA SER A 44 15.96 -12.05 4.17
C SER A 44 15.24 -10.88 3.47
N ASN A 45 13.91 -10.75 3.63
CA ASN A 45 13.15 -9.65 3.06
C ASN A 45 13.58 -8.29 3.62
N VAL A 46 13.78 -8.21 4.94
CA VAL A 46 14.17 -6.95 5.61
C VAL A 46 15.63 -6.60 5.32
N ASP A 47 16.52 -7.59 5.23
CA ASP A 47 17.91 -7.38 4.79
C ASP A 47 17.98 -6.83 3.38
N ASP A 48 17.17 -7.38 2.49
CA ASP A 48 17.11 -6.94 1.12
C ASP A 48 16.43 -5.57 0.99
N LEU A 49 15.49 -5.22 1.88
CA LEU A 49 14.95 -3.86 1.94
C LEU A 49 16.05 -2.84 2.23
N ALA A 50 16.96 -3.13 3.16
CA ALA A 50 18.10 -2.24 3.43
C ALA A 50 18.97 -2.03 2.19
N LYS A 51 19.31 -3.11 1.46
CA LYS A 51 20.08 -3.05 0.22
C LYS A 51 19.34 -2.25 -0.87
N LEU A 52 18.01 -2.43 -0.99
CA LEU A 52 17.19 -1.67 -1.94
C LEU A 52 17.16 -0.17 -1.62
N ILE A 53 17.07 0.22 -0.35
CA ILE A 53 17.13 1.64 0.03
C ILE A 53 18.50 2.26 -0.29
N GLU A 54 19.60 1.53 -0.07
CA GLU A 54 20.93 1.99 -0.45
C GLU A 54 21.10 2.10 -1.98
N TYR A 55 20.63 1.11 -2.73
CA TYR A 55 20.59 1.15 -4.18
C TYR A 55 19.78 2.34 -4.70
N ASN A 56 18.60 2.55 -4.12
CA ASN A 56 17.71 3.63 -4.47
C ASN A 56 18.36 5.01 -4.22
N GLU A 57 19.09 5.18 -3.11
CA GLU A 57 19.83 6.42 -2.85
C GLU A 57 20.90 6.67 -3.92
N LYS A 58 21.71 5.64 -4.24
CA LYS A 58 22.76 5.75 -5.26
C LYS A 58 22.23 6.13 -6.64
N ASN A 59 20.97 5.74 -6.96
CA ASN A 59 20.33 5.98 -8.25
C ASN A 59 19.29 7.11 -8.21
N ALA A 60 19.17 7.85 -7.11
CA ALA A 60 18.22 8.94 -6.91
C ALA A 60 16.73 8.52 -6.97
N TYR A 61 16.38 7.25 -6.75
CA TYR A 61 15.02 6.74 -6.64
C TYR A 61 14.49 6.90 -5.21
N ARG A 62 14.27 8.12 -4.78
CA ARG A 62 13.88 8.43 -3.39
C ARG A 62 12.37 8.24 -3.12
N PHE A 63 11.75 7.30 -3.82
CA PHE A 63 10.38 6.90 -3.60
C PHE A 63 10.23 5.40 -3.87
N PHE A 64 9.76 4.64 -2.87
CA PHE A 64 9.61 3.19 -2.98
C PHE A 64 8.35 2.71 -2.26
N ARG A 65 7.61 1.78 -2.86
CA ARG A 65 6.50 1.07 -2.24
C ARG A 65 7.00 -0.28 -1.76
N ILE A 66 7.00 -0.50 -0.43
CA ILE A 66 7.36 -1.80 0.15
C ILE A 66 6.31 -2.86 -0.19
N SER A 67 6.74 -4.12 -0.24
CA SER A 67 5.85 -5.25 -0.46
C SER A 67 4.95 -5.49 0.75
N SER A 68 3.68 -5.82 0.50
CA SER A 68 2.75 -6.30 1.54
C SER A 68 3.17 -7.65 2.11
N GLU A 69 4.00 -8.41 1.37
CA GLU A 69 4.51 -9.72 1.76
C GLU A 69 5.84 -9.65 2.53
N ILE A 70 6.28 -8.45 2.94
CA ILE A 70 7.56 -8.30 3.67
C ILE A 70 7.56 -9.11 4.98
N PHE A 71 6.39 -9.28 5.61
CA PHE A 71 6.12 -10.19 6.73
C PHE A 71 5.01 -11.17 6.33
N PRO A 72 5.34 -12.28 5.65
CA PRO A 72 4.33 -13.23 5.17
C PRO A 72 3.42 -13.74 6.28
N HIS A 73 2.12 -13.76 6.02
CA HIS A 73 1.10 -14.30 6.91
C HIS A 73 0.96 -13.66 8.31
N ILE A 74 1.64 -12.57 8.63
CA ILE A 74 1.61 -11.98 9.97
C ILE A 74 0.19 -11.62 10.44
N SER A 75 -0.71 -11.27 9.51
CA SER A 75 -2.12 -10.96 9.80
C SER A 75 -3.07 -12.15 9.63
N ASN A 76 -2.57 -13.34 9.28
CA ASN A 76 -3.41 -14.47 8.90
C ASN A 76 -3.94 -15.25 10.11
N GLU A 77 -5.20 -15.01 10.47
CA GLU A 77 -5.89 -15.68 11.59
C GLU A 77 -5.96 -17.21 11.45
N GLN A 78 -5.93 -17.76 10.23
CA GLN A 78 -5.96 -19.22 10.01
C GLN A 78 -4.68 -19.94 10.43
N LEU A 79 -3.63 -19.19 10.75
CA LEU A 79 -2.36 -19.68 11.24
C LEU A 79 -2.07 -19.20 12.67
N GLU A 80 -3.06 -18.66 13.38
CA GLU A 80 -2.88 -18.02 14.69
C GLU A 80 -2.29 -18.99 15.72
N ASP A 81 -2.64 -20.28 15.64
CA ASP A 81 -2.08 -21.37 16.44
C ASP A 81 -0.58 -21.61 16.19
N LEU A 82 -0.06 -21.19 15.05
CA LEU A 82 1.33 -21.33 14.63
C LEU A 82 2.12 -20.03 14.69
N LEU A 83 1.46 -18.88 14.81
CA LEU A 83 2.15 -17.58 14.81
C LEU A 83 3.00 -17.38 16.08
N GLY A 84 2.57 -17.94 17.23
CA GLY A 84 3.35 -17.87 18.48
C GLY A 84 3.80 -16.44 18.79
N ASP A 85 5.14 -16.24 18.85
CA ASP A 85 5.80 -14.95 19.01
C ASP A 85 6.15 -14.25 17.66
N TYR A 86 5.48 -14.64 16.57
CA TYR A 86 5.66 -14.01 15.28
C TYR A 86 4.98 -12.64 15.23
N ASP A 87 5.75 -11.64 15.51
CA ASP A 87 5.37 -10.22 15.44
C ASP A 87 6.47 -9.41 14.73
N ILE A 88 6.36 -8.09 14.75
CA ILE A 88 7.33 -7.20 14.11
C ILE A 88 8.57 -6.98 15.02
N GLU A 89 8.47 -7.28 16.30
CA GLU A 89 9.47 -6.94 17.31
C GLU A 89 10.83 -7.62 17.06
N PHE A 90 10.84 -8.87 16.57
CA PHE A 90 12.11 -9.56 16.30
C PHE A 90 12.95 -8.87 15.20
N MET A 91 12.34 -8.00 14.37
CA MET A 91 13.02 -7.20 13.35
C MET A 91 13.08 -5.70 13.68
N ARG A 92 12.59 -5.28 14.87
CA ARG A 92 12.47 -3.86 15.24
C ARG A 92 13.77 -3.07 15.03
N ALA A 93 14.88 -3.52 15.61
CA ALA A 93 16.16 -2.82 15.52
C ALA A 93 16.61 -2.60 14.06
N LYS A 94 16.36 -3.58 13.19
CA LYS A 94 16.69 -3.49 11.77
C LYS A 94 15.76 -2.54 11.03
N LEU A 95 14.46 -2.59 11.30
CA LEU A 95 13.47 -1.65 10.75
C LEU A 95 13.77 -0.21 11.18
N GLU A 96 14.13 0.02 12.43
CA GLU A 96 14.56 1.34 12.93
C GLU A 96 15.78 1.87 12.20
N SER A 97 16.80 1.03 11.96
CA SER A 97 18.00 1.38 11.20
C SER A 97 17.68 1.76 9.75
N ILE A 98 16.83 0.96 9.09
CA ILE A 98 16.36 1.26 7.72
C ILE A 98 15.58 2.58 7.73
N GLY A 99 14.67 2.76 8.68
CA GLY A 99 13.89 3.99 8.82
C GLY A 99 14.75 5.23 9.07
N ALA A 100 15.82 5.10 9.86
CA ALA A 100 16.80 6.18 10.05
C ALA A 100 17.48 6.57 8.73
N THR A 101 17.86 5.58 7.91
CA THR A 101 18.43 5.79 6.58
C THR A 101 17.43 6.47 5.65
N VAL A 102 16.18 6.00 5.63
CA VAL A 102 15.07 6.58 4.87
C VAL A 102 14.88 8.07 5.21
N ARG A 103 14.82 8.40 6.51
CA ARG A 103 14.66 9.79 6.98
C ARG A 103 15.87 10.65 6.64
N LYS A 104 17.10 10.12 6.85
CA LYS A 104 18.35 10.83 6.56
C LYS A 104 18.41 11.31 5.11
N TYR A 105 18.02 10.49 4.16
CA TYR A 105 18.07 10.82 2.74
C TYR A 105 16.75 11.35 2.16
N GLY A 106 15.73 11.45 2.99
CA GLY A 106 14.41 11.96 2.60
C GLY A 106 13.69 11.06 1.59
N HIS A 107 13.87 9.73 1.69
CA HIS A 107 13.09 8.79 0.89
C HIS A 107 11.63 8.82 1.35
N ARG A 108 10.72 8.60 0.40
CA ARG A 108 9.31 8.38 0.67
C ARG A 108 9.01 6.88 0.57
N ILE A 109 8.55 6.31 1.66
CA ILE A 109 8.14 4.90 1.72
C ILE A 109 6.62 4.83 1.84
N THR A 110 6.00 3.96 1.05
CA THR A 110 4.56 3.68 1.09
C THR A 110 4.32 2.18 1.10
N ALA A 111 3.10 1.76 1.43
CA ALA A 111 2.63 0.39 1.28
C ALA A 111 1.33 0.37 0.48
N HIS A 112 0.97 -0.80 -0.02
CA HIS A 112 -0.30 -1.04 -0.66
C HIS A 112 -0.84 -2.39 -0.15
N PRO A 113 -1.59 -2.38 0.97
CA PRO A 113 -2.27 -3.57 1.46
C PRO A 113 -3.07 -4.25 0.35
N GLY A 114 -3.10 -5.56 0.34
CA GLY A 114 -3.69 -6.33 -0.75
C GLY A 114 -5.20 -6.05 -0.92
N GLN A 115 -5.76 -6.54 -2.03
CA GLN A 115 -7.19 -6.40 -2.39
C GLN A 115 -8.17 -6.93 -1.34
N TYR A 116 -7.68 -7.63 -0.32
CA TYR A 116 -8.47 -8.14 0.81
C TYR A 116 -8.73 -7.08 1.88
N ALA A 117 -8.14 -5.90 1.81
CA ALA A 117 -8.42 -4.75 2.66
C ALA A 117 -9.79 -4.12 2.27
N GLN A 118 -10.87 -4.57 2.93
CA GLN A 118 -12.26 -4.32 2.54
C GLN A 118 -13.02 -3.58 3.66
N LEU A 119 -12.77 -2.29 3.88
CA LEU A 119 -13.47 -1.51 4.92
C LEU A 119 -14.97 -1.37 4.66
N GLY A 120 -15.42 -1.42 3.39
CA GLY A 120 -16.84 -1.36 3.00
C GLY A 120 -17.60 -2.68 3.08
N THR A 121 -16.97 -3.74 3.55
CA THR A 121 -17.57 -5.09 3.63
C THR A 121 -18.77 -5.13 4.58
N PRO A 122 -19.85 -5.90 4.23
CA PRO A 122 -20.93 -6.19 5.16
C PRO A 122 -20.57 -7.32 6.16
N SER A 123 -19.46 -8.05 5.94
CA SER A 123 -19.03 -9.17 6.78
C SER A 123 -18.17 -8.68 7.95
N PRO A 124 -18.58 -8.89 9.22
CA PRO A 124 -17.77 -8.54 10.38
C PRO A 124 -16.41 -9.26 10.41
N ASP A 125 -16.35 -10.51 9.94
CA ASP A 125 -15.11 -11.30 9.91
C ASP A 125 -14.12 -10.76 8.87
N VAL A 126 -14.60 -10.33 7.70
CA VAL A 126 -13.75 -9.70 6.69
C VAL A 126 -13.24 -8.36 7.20
N LEU A 127 -14.10 -7.58 7.86
CA LEU A 127 -13.72 -6.29 8.46
C LEU A 127 -12.63 -6.48 9.54
N ARG A 128 -12.80 -7.45 10.45
CA ARG A 128 -11.82 -7.75 11.48
C ARG A 128 -10.45 -8.08 10.89
N ARG A 129 -10.41 -8.96 9.88
CA ARG A 129 -9.17 -9.32 9.16
C ARG A 129 -8.55 -8.12 8.44
N THR A 130 -9.38 -7.28 7.83
CA THR A 130 -8.93 -6.03 7.23
C THR A 130 -8.25 -5.12 8.24
N ILE A 131 -8.88 -4.88 9.39
CA ILE A 131 -8.32 -4.04 10.45
C ILE A 131 -7.00 -4.62 10.96
N ARG A 132 -6.93 -5.94 11.17
CA ARG A 132 -5.70 -6.61 11.58
C ARG A 132 -4.58 -6.40 10.58
N ASP A 133 -4.83 -6.58 9.28
CA ASP A 133 -3.84 -6.39 8.23
C ASP A 133 -3.34 -4.93 8.17
N LEU A 134 -4.24 -3.96 8.18
CA LEU A 134 -3.90 -2.54 8.21
C LEU A 134 -3.09 -2.17 9.46
N THR A 135 -3.41 -2.77 10.60
CA THR A 135 -2.67 -2.57 11.85
C THR A 135 -1.22 -3.04 11.72
N HIS A 136 -0.99 -4.22 11.16
CA HIS A 136 0.38 -4.72 10.95
C HIS A 136 1.19 -3.83 10.00
N HIS A 137 0.59 -3.32 8.92
CA HIS A 137 1.26 -2.36 8.04
C HIS A 137 1.61 -1.05 8.77
N ALA A 138 0.71 -0.54 9.61
CA ALA A 138 0.99 0.64 10.44
C ALA A 138 2.12 0.39 11.45
N MET A 139 2.17 -0.79 12.06
CA MET A 139 3.24 -1.19 12.98
C MET A 139 4.61 -1.25 12.29
N ILE A 140 4.69 -1.70 11.03
CA ILE A 140 5.94 -1.67 10.24
C ILE A 140 6.42 -0.23 10.07
N PHE A 141 5.54 0.69 9.68
CA PHE A 141 5.90 2.11 9.54
C PHE A 141 6.32 2.70 10.88
N HIS A 142 5.62 2.38 11.95
CA HIS A 142 5.96 2.83 13.29
C HIS A 142 7.34 2.31 13.72
N ALA A 143 7.63 1.03 13.50
CA ALA A 143 8.94 0.43 13.79
C ALA A 143 10.08 1.10 12.99
N MET A 144 9.80 1.55 11.76
CA MET A 144 10.74 2.35 10.98
C MET A 144 10.83 3.82 11.42
N GLY A 145 9.98 4.28 12.35
CA GLY A 145 9.87 5.68 12.76
C GLY A 145 9.39 6.59 11.62
N LEU A 146 8.52 6.06 10.75
CA LEU A 146 7.96 6.78 9.62
C LEU A 146 6.55 7.26 9.94
N GLU A 147 6.30 8.54 9.68
CA GLU A 147 5.03 9.22 9.93
C GLU A 147 4.46 9.78 8.62
N PRO A 148 3.16 10.11 8.56
CA PRO A 148 2.55 10.73 7.37
C PRO A 148 3.28 11.98 6.88
N ARG A 149 3.83 12.80 7.80
CA ARG A 149 4.66 13.98 7.45
C ARG A 149 5.89 13.65 6.59
N HIS A 150 6.37 12.41 6.61
CA HIS A 150 7.44 11.92 5.73
C HIS A 150 6.91 11.49 4.35
N GLY A 151 5.61 11.64 4.12
CA GLY A 151 4.91 11.17 2.91
C GLY A 151 4.51 9.70 2.95
N THR A 152 4.64 9.05 4.11
CA THR A 152 4.32 7.64 4.31
C THR A 152 2.82 7.43 4.40
N VAL A 153 2.29 6.58 3.53
CA VAL A 153 0.87 6.21 3.49
C VAL A 153 0.68 4.74 3.11
N MET A 154 -0.41 4.16 3.55
CA MET A 154 -0.98 2.90 3.05
C MET A 154 -2.05 3.25 2.03
N ILE A 155 -1.89 2.79 0.79
CA ILE A 155 -2.86 3.03 -0.26
C ILE A 155 -3.76 1.81 -0.32
N ILE A 156 -5.08 2.01 -0.24
CA ILE A 156 -6.08 0.95 -0.35
C ILE A 156 -7.16 1.36 -1.35
N HIS A 157 -7.77 0.37 -2.00
CA HIS A 157 -8.92 0.59 -2.87
C HIS A 157 -10.22 0.75 -2.06
N GLY A 158 -11.27 1.27 -2.71
CA GLY A 158 -12.61 1.35 -2.11
C GLY A 158 -13.19 -0.03 -1.74
N GLY A 159 -12.72 -1.08 -2.40
CA GLY A 159 -13.14 -2.46 -2.17
C GLY A 159 -14.37 -2.84 -2.98
N GLY A 160 -15.13 -3.84 -2.50
CA GLY A 160 -16.33 -4.31 -3.19
C GLY A 160 -17.55 -3.40 -2.96
N THR A 161 -18.44 -3.34 -3.96
CA THR A 161 -19.73 -2.63 -3.87
C THR A 161 -20.83 -3.47 -3.20
N TYR A 162 -20.69 -4.77 -3.17
CA TYR A 162 -21.64 -5.72 -2.55
C TYR A 162 -23.10 -5.53 -3.03
N GLY A 163 -23.26 -5.15 -4.30
CA GLY A 163 -24.57 -4.91 -4.91
C GLY A 163 -25.18 -3.53 -4.66
N ASP A 164 -24.60 -2.73 -3.74
CA ASP A 164 -25.02 -1.37 -3.45
C ASP A 164 -23.80 -0.51 -3.11
N LYS A 165 -23.34 0.25 -4.10
CA LYS A 165 -22.17 1.11 -3.99
C LYS A 165 -22.32 2.18 -2.90
N ALA A 166 -23.49 2.80 -2.80
CA ALA A 166 -23.74 3.85 -1.82
C ALA A 166 -23.70 3.31 -0.39
N ALA A 167 -24.37 2.19 -0.14
CA ALA A 167 -24.34 1.53 1.16
C ALA A 167 -22.92 1.02 1.51
N ALA A 168 -22.14 0.55 0.51
CA ALA A 168 -20.76 0.13 0.73
C ALA A 168 -19.86 1.30 1.13
N LEU A 169 -19.99 2.47 0.51
CA LEU A 169 -19.26 3.69 0.88
C LEU A 169 -19.63 4.17 2.29
N LEU A 170 -20.91 4.10 2.67
CA LEU A 170 -21.34 4.44 4.04
C LEU A 170 -20.75 3.48 5.09
N ARG A 171 -20.70 2.17 4.80
CA ARG A 171 -20.02 1.19 5.67
C ARG A 171 -18.52 1.47 5.74
N TRP A 172 -17.90 1.79 4.61
CA TRP A 172 -16.49 2.14 4.53
C TRP A 172 -16.16 3.33 5.43
N GLU A 173 -16.95 4.42 5.32
CA GLU A 173 -16.80 5.62 6.14
C GLU A 173 -16.92 5.31 7.64
N LYS A 174 -17.94 4.57 8.02
CA LYS A 174 -18.15 4.15 9.42
C LYS A 174 -16.99 3.30 9.94
N SER A 175 -16.51 2.35 9.13
CA SER A 175 -15.37 1.50 9.51
C SER A 175 -14.09 2.30 9.64
N PHE A 176 -13.82 3.24 8.73
CA PHE A 176 -12.66 4.13 8.78
C PHE A 176 -12.67 5.00 10.05
N GLN A 177 -13.82 5.60 10.39
CA GLN A 177 -13.97 6.44 11.58
C GLN A 177 -13.79 5.66 12.89
N ALA A 178 -14.03 4.34 12.86
CA ALA A 178 -13.83 3.46 14.01
C ALA A 178 -12.38 2.92 14.12
N LEU A 179 -11.51 3.15 13.11
CA LEU A 179 -10.12 2.72 13.18
C LEU A 179 -9.35 3.49 14.25
N PRO A 180 -8.39 2.84 14.94
CA PRO A 180 -7.43 3.54 15.77
C PRO A 180 -6.70 4.63 14.96
N HIS A 181 -6.44 5.78 15.57
CA HIS A 181 -5.73 6.89 14.90
C HIS A 181 -4.37 6.45 14.35
N GLU A 182 -3.66 5.58 15.09
CA GLU A 182 -2.35 5.03 14.70
C GLU A 182 -2.39 4.22 13.39
N VAL A 183 -3.57 3.79 12.96
CA VAL A 183 -3.80 3.11 11.69
C VAL A 183 -4.36 4.09 10.65
N SER A 184 -5.45 4.78 10.99
CA SER A 184 -6.19 5.64 10.06
C SER A 184 -5.35 6.81 9.54
N LYS A 185 -4.39 7.32 10.33
CA LYS A 185 -3.48 8.39 9.91
C LYS A 185 -2.64 8.06 8.67
N TYR A 186 -2.42 6.78 8.36
CA TYR A 186 -1.65 6.37 7.19
C TYR A 186 -2.50 6.10 5.94
N ILE A 187 -3.81 6.00 6.07
CA ILE A 187 -4.66 5.57 4.96
C ILE A 187 -4.78 6.66 3.90
N ALA A 188 -4.61 6.25 2.63
CA ALA A 188 -4.98 6.96 1.43
C ALA A 188 -5.85 6.04 0.56
N LEU A 189 -6.89 6.58 -0.08
CA LEU A 189 -7.73 5.85 -1.01
C LEU A 189 -7.18 5.94 -2.44
N GLU A 190 -7.52 4.95 -3.26
CA GLU A 190 -7.19 4.89 -4.68
C GLU A 190 -8.41 4.47 -5.48
N ASN A 191 -8.61 5.09 -6.66
CA ASN A 191 -9.59 4.62 -7.63
C ASN A 191 -9.14 3.27 -8.22
N ASP A 192 -10.10 2.43 -8.58
CA ASP A 192 -9.82 1.13 -9.17
C ASP A 192 -10.36 1.03 -10.61
N GLU A 193 -10.07 -0.08 -11.26
CA GLU A 193 -10.39 -0.31 -12.68
C GLU A 193 -11.85 -0.74 -12.94
N THR A 194 -12.66 -1.00 -11.86
CA THR A 194 -13.99 -1.59 -12.02
C THR A 194 -15.07 -1.06 -11.09
N GLN A 195 -14.76 -0.76 -9.84
CA GLN A 195 -15.76 -0.50 -8.79
C GLN A 195 -15.92 0.99 -8.47
N TYR A 196 -14.81 1.68 -8.21
CA TYR A 196 -14.84 3.05 -7.69
C TYR A 196 -13.96 3.99 -8.51
N SER A 197 -14.62 4.95 -9.17
CA SER A 197 -13.96 6.06 -9.85
C SER A 197 -13.48 7.13 -8.86
N ILE A 198 -12.70 8.08 -9.37
CA ILE A 198 -12.30 9.29 -8.61
C ILE A 198 -13.54 10.04 -8.10
N VAL A 199 -14.57 10.17 -8.94
CA VAL A 199 -15.80 10.91 -8.59
C VAL A 199 -16.58 10.21 -7.47
N ASP A 200 -16.55 8.88 -7.42
CA ASP A 200 -17.17 8.11 -6.33
C ASP A 200 -16.47 8.32 -4.99
N LEU A 201 -15.11 8.34 -5.00
CA LEU A 201 -14.30 8.36 -3.78
C LEU A 201 -14.02 9.77 -3.24
N LEU A 202 -13.94 10.77 -4.12
CA LEU A 202 -13.51 12.11 -3.74
C LEU A 202 -14.36 12.75 -2.63
N PRO A 203 -15.72 12.67 -2.66
CA PRO A 203 -16.54 13.21 -1.57
C PRO A 203 -16.27 12.54 -0.22
N LEU A 204 -16.00 11.23 -0.21
CA LEU A 204 -15.64 10.47 0.98
C LEU A 204 -14.29 10.94 1.53
N CYS A 205 -13.30 11.11 0.64
CA CYS A 205 -11.96 11.59 0.97
C CYS A 205 -11.99 12.98 1.59
N GLU A 206 -12.74 13.91 0.99
CA GLU A 206 -12.86 15.28 1.46
C GLU A 206 -13.49 15.36 2.86
N ARG A 207 -14.60 14.63 3.10
CA ARG A 207 -15.29 14.65 4.39
C ARG A 207 -14.45 14.07 5.54
N ASN A 208 -13.60 13.11 5.24
CA ASN A 208 -12.83 12.39 6.25
C ASN A 208 -11.34 12.77 6.27
N GLY A 209 -10.92 13.75 5.47
CA GLY A 209 -9.52 14.18 5.39
C GLY A 209 -8.59 13.06 4.91
N ILE A 210 -9.04 12.21 3.99
CA ILE A 210 -8.29 11.08 3.44
C ILE A 210 -7.65 11.50 2.12
N PRO A 211 -6.33 11.36 1.91
CA PRO A 211 -5.71 11.61 0.62
C PRO A 211 -6.24 10.68 -0.45
N LEU A 212 -6.58 11.20 -1.63
CA LEU A 212 -6.97 10.39 -2.79
C LEU A 212 -5.79 10.23 -3.75
N CYS A 213 -5.28 9.01 -3.88
CA CYS A 213 -4.27 8.64 -4.87
C CYS A 213 -4.97 8.36 -6.20
N VAL A 214 -4.66 9.16 -7.22
CA VAL A 214 -5.16 8.89 -8.57
C VAL A 214 -4.27 7.84 -9.22
N ASP A 215 -4.86 6.73 -9.64
CA ASP A 215 -4.26 5.83 -10.61
C ASP A 215 -4.84 6.11 -12.00
N PHE A 216 -4.00 6.65 -12.88
CA PHE A 216 -4.38 7.02 -14.25
C PHE A 216 -4.68 5.80 -15.13
N PHE A 217 -3.98 4.70 -14.89
CA PHE A 217 -4.21 3.46 -15.62
C PHE A 217 -5.57 2.84 -15.25
N HIS A 218 -5.92 2.78 -13.97
CA HIS A 218 -7.24 2.33 -13.53
C HIS A 218 -8.36 3.22 -14.10
N HIS A 219 -8.14 4.53 -14.11
CA HIS A 219 -9.10 5.45 -14.74
C HIS A 219 -9.27 5.14 -16.23
N ALA A 220 -8.17 4.93 -16.97
CA ALA A 220 -8.23 4.56 -18.38
C ALA A 220 -8.90 3.21 -18.61
N CYS A 221 -8.71 2.23 -17.73
CA CYS A 221 -9.43 0.95 -17.80
C CYS A 221 -10.95 1.12 -17.67
N MET A 222 -11.41 2.06 -16.83
CA MET A 222 -12.83 2.30 -16.59
C MET A 222 -13.48 3.16 -17.69
N PHE A 223 -12.77 4.16 -18.23
CA PHE A 223 -13.32 5.17 -19.14
C PHE A 223 -12.71 5.16 -20.55
N GLY A 224 -11.78 4.25 -20.84
CA GLY A 224 -11.12 4.11 -22.15
C GLY A 224 -9.91 5.04 -22.36
N SER A 225 -9.83 6.17 -21.65
CA SER A 225 -8.72 7.13 -21.69
C SER A 225 -8.67 7.93 -20.38
N TYR A 226 -7.56 8.59 -20.12
CA TYR A 226 -7.44 9.58 -19.04
C TYR A 226 -7.37 11.04 -19.56
N ASP A 227 -7.56 11.27 -20.88
CA ASP A 227 -7.44 12.60 -21.49
C ASP A 227 -8.45 13.58 -20.91
N ASP A 228 -9.68 13.15 -20.64
CA ASP A 228 -10.71 14.01 -20.08
C ASP A 228 -10.41 14.34 -18.61
N LEU A 229 -9.84 13.39 -17.86
CA LEU A 229 -9.36 13.63 -16.50
C LEU A 229 -8.26 14.70 -16.49
N LEU A 230 -7.33 14.67 -17.44
CA LEU A 230 -6.26 15.68 -17.52
C LEU A 230 -6.78 17.11 -17.81
N LYS A 231 -7.95 17.21 -18.46
CA LYS A 231 -8.63 18.49 -18.73
C LYS A 231 -9.50 18.96 -17.56
N ASP A 232 -9.93 18.05 -16.69
CA ASP A 232 -10.75 18.35 -15.51
C ASP A 232 -9.89 18.85 -14.35
N THR A 233 -9.38 20.08 -14.52
CA THR A 233 -8.53 20.73 -13.51
C THR A 233 -9.26 20.91 -12.18
N ALA A 234 -10.58 21.10 -12.20
CA ALA A 234 -11.38 21.27 -10.99
C ALA A 234 -11.37 20.00 -10.12
N THR A 235 -11.56 18.84 -10.73
CA THR A 235 -11.44 17.55 -10.01
C THR A 235 -10.00 17.30 -9.56
N LEU A 236 -9.00 17.57 -10.39
CA LEU A 236 -7.59 17.41 -10.02
C LEU A 236 -7.16 18.34 -8.88
N ASP A 237 -7.64 19.58 -8.83
CA ASP A 237 -7.40 20.50 -7.73
C ASP A 237 -8.04 20.00 -6.42
N ARG A 238 -9.25 19.48 -6.46
CA ARG A 238 -9.89 18.87 -5.30
C ARG A 238 -9.09 17.66 -4.80
N VAL A 239 -8.64 16.77 -5.70
CA VAL A 239 -7.74 15.65 -5.36
C VAL A 239 -6.48 16.18 -4.69
N HIS A 240 -5.81 17.18 -5.28
CA HIS A 240 -4.63 17.81 -4.70
C HIS A 240 -4.89 18.32 -3.28
N ASN A 241 -6.03 18.95 -3.05
CA ASN A 241 -6.40 19.49 -1.75
C ASN A 241 -6.57 18.41 -0.68
N THR A 242 -6.95 17.16 -1.03
CA THR A 242 -7.00 16.05 -0.07
C THR A 242 -5.61 15.71 0.50
N TRP A 243 -4.55 15.90 -0.27
CA TRP A 243 -3.16 15.73 0.16
C TRP A 243 -2.64 16.95 0.91
N ALA A 244 -2.90 18.14 0.37
CA ALA A 244 -2.44 19.41 0.92
C ALA A 244 -2.99 19.65 2.33
N SER A 245 -4.25 19.31 2.59
CA SER A 245 -4.89 19.39 3.91
C SER A 245 -4.19 18.55 4.99
N ARG A 246 -3.50 17.49 4.57
CA ARG A 246 -2.68 16.63 5.45
C ARG A 246 -1.22 17.06 5.52
N GLY A 247 -0.82 18.12 4.80
CA GLY A 247 0.58 18.53 4.66
C GLY A 247 1.47 17.50 3.96
N ILE A 248 0.87 16.60 3.19
CA ILE A 248 1.57 15.50 2.50
C ILE A 248 1.63 15.82 1.00
N LYS A 249 2.80 15.66 0.39
CA LYS A 249 2.93 15.82 -1.07
C LYS A 249 2.09 14.77 -1.80
N GLN A 250 1.31 15.19 -2.79
CA GLN A 250 0.46 14.29 -3.58
C GLN A 250 1.27 13.14 -4.19
N LYS A 251 0.65 11.97 -4.24
CA LYS A 251 1.11 10.78 -4.93
C LYS A 251 0.09 10.39 -6.00
N ILE A 252 0.58 9.94 -7.12
CA ILE A 252 -0.19 9.33 -8.21
C ILE A 252 0.39 7.95 -8.55
N HIS A 253 -0.41 7.12 -9.21
CA HIS A 253 0.06 5.90 -9.86
C HIS A 253 -0.03 6.06 -11.37
N ILE A 254 0.97 5.49 -12.05
CA ILE A 254 1.05 5.41 -13.51
C ILE A 254 1.54 4.00 -13.83
N SER A 255 0.87 3.31 -14.72
CA SER A 255 1.26 2.01 -15.24
C SER A 255 0.72 1.80 -16.64
N SER A 256 1.19 0.76 -17.31
CA SER A 256 0.71 0.35 -18.63
C SER A 256 -0.01 -0.99 -18.54
N GLN A 257 -0.93 -1.22 -19.47
CA GLN A 257 -1.61 -2.51 -19.62
C GLN A 257 -0.63 -3.56 -20.11
N LYS A 258 -0.54 -4.69 -19.43
CA LYS A 258 0.23 -5.83 -19.89
C LYS A 258 -0.38 -6.43 -21.16
N LEU A 259 0.44 -6.48 -22.22
CA LEU A 259 0.01 -6.95 -23.52
C LEU A 259 -0.51 -8.42 -23.44
N GLY A 260 -1.69 -8.65 -23.99
CA GLY A 260 -2.34 -9.98 -24.04
C GLY A 260 -2.89 -10.46 -22.69
N ALA A 261 -2.80 -9.68 -21.61
CA ALA A 261 -3.39 -10.01 -20.33
C ALA A 261 -4.79 -9.38 -20.17
N ARG A 262 -5.53 -9.85 -19.14
CA ARG A 262 -6.83 -9.27 -18.76
C ARG A 262 -6.70 -7.77 -18.53
N VAL A 263 -7.72 -6.99 -18.91
CA VAL A 263 -7.80 -5.55 -18.63
C VAL A 263 -7.61 -5.30 -17.13
N GLY A 264 -6.79 -4.31 -16.79
CA GLY A 264 -6.38 -4.02 -15.41
C GLY A 264 -5.11 -4.75 -14.96
N THR A 265 -4.51 -5.61 -15.78
CA THR A 265 -3.23 -6.25 -15.46
C THR A 265 -2.08 -5.28 -15.76
N HIS A 266 -1.34 -4.91 -14.72
CA HIS A 266 -0.17 -4.02 -14.86
C HIS A 266 0.99 -4.72 -15.59
N ASP A 267 1.66 -3.99 -16.46
CA ASP A 267 2.94 -4.42 -17.02
C ASP A 267 4.09 -4.14 -16.05
N ASP A 268 5.23 -4.79 -16.29
CA ASP A 268 6.46 -4.59 -15.51
C ASP A 268 7.12 -3.22 -15.82
N TYR A 269 6.79 -2.62 -16.96
CA TYR A 269 7.32 -1.34 -17.44
C TYR A 269 6.21 -0.40 -17.91
N ILE A 270 6.49 0.90 -17.85
CA ILE A 270 5.65 1.95 -18.46
C ILE A 270 6.09 2.07 -19.93
N THR A 271 5.12 1.88 -20.84
CA THR A 271 5.32 1.95 -22.29
C THR A 271 4.49 3.05 -22.92
#